data_4eeaad16e5eb460d900b1ed9b6ce0db2
#
_entry.id   4eeaad16e5eb460d900b1ed9b6ce0db2
#
_cell.length_a   1.000
_cell.length_b   1.000
_cell.length_c   1.000
_cell.angle_alpha   90.00
_cell.angle_beta   90.00
_cell.angle_gamma   90.00
#
_symmetry.space_group_name_H-M   'P 1'
#
loop_
_entity.id
_entity.type
_entity.pdbx_description
1 polymer ?
#
loop_
_entity_poly.entity_id
_entity_poly.type
_entity_poly.pdbx_seq_one_letter_code
_entity_poly.pdbx_strand_id
1 'polypeptide(L)' 'MTSVDYRWRYQDADGRDTKGPDLTFADQDEAEAWFGEQWTALLSDGVDSVTLLHGEAEVYGPMSLHPAEET' A
#
# COMPACT_ATOMS: atom_id res chain seq x y z
N MET A 1 -8.97 -14.11 -20.49
CA MET A 1 -9.18 -13.45 -19.69
C MET A 1 -8.25 -13.15 -18.72
N THR A 2 -8.06 -12.11 -18.31
CA THR A 2 -7.04 -11.73 -17.51
C THR A 2 -7.50 -11.59 -16.14
N SER A 3 -6.79 -12.11 -15.19
CA SER A 3 -7.09 -11.91 -13.87
C SER A 3 -6.51 -10.64 -13.40
N VAL A 4 -7.18 -9.92 -12.54
CA VAL A 4 -6.72 -8.66 -12.04
C VAL A 4 -6.25 -8.87 -10.64
N ASP A 5 -5.01 -8.51 -10.38
CA ASP A 5 -4.41 -8.73 -9.08
C ASP A 5 -4.47 -7.48 -8.25
N TYR A 6 -4.34 -7.66 -6.96
CA TYR A 6 -4.26 -6.53 -6.03
C TYR A 6 -2.81 -6.12 -5.87
N ARG A 7 -2.56 -4.84 -5.72
CA ARG A 7 -1.21 -4.36 -5.46
C ARG A 7 -1.29 -3.05 -4.70
N TRP A 8 -0.15 -2.62 -4.18
CA TRP A 8 -0.10 -1.40 -3.40
C TRP A 8 0.63 -0.31 -4.17
N ARG A 9 0.12 0.91 -4.08
CA ARG A 9 0.82 2.07 -4.61
C ARG A 9 1.42 2.78 -3.41
N TYR A 10 2.66 3.14 -3.48
CA TYR A 10 3.38 3.74 -2.37
C TYR A 10 3.60 5.22 -2.65
N GLN A 11 3.38 6.04 -1.62
CA GLN A 11 3.58 7.48 -1.76
C GLN A 11 4.40 7.97 -0.59
N ASP A 12 5.22 9.00 -0.83
CA ASP A 12 6.07 9.56 0.22
C ASP A 12 5.29 10.65 0.98
N ALA A 13 5.97 11.34 1.89
CA ALA A 13 5.33 12.33 2.72
C ALA A 13 4.79 13.52 1.92
N ASP A 14 5.31 13.73 0.73
CA ASP A 14 4.84 14.81 -0.12
C ASP A 14 3.69 14.37 -1.00
N GLY A 15 3.25 13.15 -0.89
CA GLY A 15 2.17 12.63 -1.72
C GLY A 15 2.60 12.20 -3.09
N ARG A 16 3.91 12.05 -3.32
CA ARG A 16 4.39 11.63 -4.62
C ARG A 16 4.58 10.15 -4.63
N ASP A 17 4.38 9.55 -5.77
CA ASP A 17 4.59 8.12 -5.90
C ASP A 17 6.05 7.80 -5.67
N THR A 18 6.31 6.79 -4.89
CA THR A 18 7.68 6.37 -4.62
C THR A 18 7.79 4.88 -4.86
N LYS A 19 9.00 4.37 -4.93
CA LYS A 19 9.20 2.99 -5.19
C LYS A 19 9.05 2.17 -3.95
N GLY A 20 8.55 0.98 -4.07
CA GLY A 20 8.46 0.03 -3.00
C GLY A 20 8.44 -1.35 -3.58
N PRO A 21 8.18 -2.38 -2.77
CA PRO A 21 8.16 -3.73 -3.29
C PRO A 21 7.07 -3.88 -4.36
N ASP A 22 7.45 -4.46 -5.49
CA ASP A 22 6.55 -4.57 -6.61
C ASP A 22 5.93 -5.94 -6.57
N LEU A 23 4.96 -6.15 -5.71
CA LEU A 23 4.34 -7.43 -5.51
C LEU A 23 2.85 -7.36 -5.84
N THR A 24 2.31 -8.49 -6.25
CA THR A 24 0.88 -8.58 -6.51
C THR A 24 0.30 -9.69 -5.64
N PHE A 25 -0.97 -9.61 -5.37
CA PHE A 25 -1.64 -10.53 -4.48
C PHE A 25 -2.93 -11.02 -5.14
N ALA A 26 -3.30 -12.25 -4.84
CA ALA A 26 -4.46 -12.85 -5.47
C ALA A 26 -5.76 -12.27 -4.93
N ASP A 27 -5.79 -11.83 -3.69
CA ASP A 27 -6.99 -11.25 -3.14
C ASP A 27 -6.64 -10.16 -2.14
N GLN A 28 -7.66 -9.47 -1.70
CA GLN A 28 -7.47 -8.32 -0.83
C GLN A 28 -6.96 -8.76 0.55
N ASP A 29 -7.45 -9.88 1.07
CA ASP A 29 -7.00 -10.35 2.36
C ASP A 29 -5.51 -10.62 2.36
N GLU A 30 -5.00 -11.19 1.28
CA GLU A 30 -3.59 -11.47 1.18
C GLU A 30 -2.80 -10.18 1.12
N ALA A 31 -3.28 -9.21 0.37
CA ALA A 31 -2.60 -7.92 0.27
C ALA A 31 -2.57 -7.23 1.62
N GLU A 32 -3.67 -7.28 2.36
CA GLU A 32 -3.72 -6.63 3.66
C GLU A 32 -2.87 -7.34 4.69
N ALA A 33 -2.79 -8.65 4.64
CA ALA A 33 -1.94 -9.40 5.55
C ALA A 33 -0.47 -9.04 5.33
N TRP A 34 -0.07 -8.92 4.06
CA TRP A 34 1.28 -8.54 3.73
C TRP A 34 1.57 -7.14 4.26
N PHE A 35 0.63 -6.22 4.06
CA PHE A 35 0.83 -4.85 4.50
C PHE A 35 0.95 -4.80 6.03
N GLY A 36 0.16 -5.56 6.73
CA GLY A 36 0.22 -5.60 8.18
C GLY A 36 1.56 -6.05 8.73
N GLU A 37 2.31 -6.80 7.91
CA GLU A 37 3.62 -7.24 8.34
C GLU A 37 4.73 -6.34 7.85
N GLN A 38 4.49 -5.54 6.84
CA GLN A 38 5.55 -4.79 6.20
C GLN A 38 5.45 -3.28 6.40
N TRP A 39 4.42 -2.79 7.03
CA TRP A 39 4.20 -1.34 7.09
C TRP A 39 5.34 -0.61 7.81
N THR A 40 5.95 -1.23 8.81
CA THR A 40 7.06 -0.56 9.50
C THR A 40 8.29 -0.49 8.62
N ALA A 41 8.53 -1.54 7.84
CA ALA A 41 9.65 -1.52 6.91
C ALA A 41 9.40 -0.49 5.81
N LEU A 42 8.18 -0.38 5.34
CA LEU A 42 7.86 0.62 4.33
C LEU A 42 8.05 2.02 4.89
N LEU A 43 7.62 2.24 6.12
CA LEU A 43 7.78 3.54 6.73
C LEU A 43 9.26 3.90 6.86
N SER A 44 10.09 2.92 7.20
CA SER A 44 11.53 3.16 7.28
C SER A 44 12.13 3.47 5.93
N ASP A 45 11.54 3.00 4.86
CA ASP A 45 12.03 3.26 3.52
C ASP A 45 11.54 4.58 2.95
N GLY A 46 10.76 5.34 3.68
CA GLY A 46 10.29 6.63 3.20
C GLY A 46 8.87 6.63 2.68
N VAL A 47 8.19 5.50 2.77
CA VAL A 47 6.80 5.43 2.33
C VAL A 47 5.93 6.03 3.44
N ASP A 48 5.09 6.98 3.10
CA ASP A 48 4.26 7.64 4.08
C ASP A 48 2.81 7.16 4.00
N SER A 49 2.37 6.79 2.82
CA SER A 49 1.01 6.30 2.64
C SER A 49 0.94 5.30 1.51
N VAL A 50 -0.09 4.49 1.51
CA VAL A 50 -0.28 3.49 0.46
C VAL A 50 -1.73 3.50 0.01
N THR A 51 -1.95 3.09 -1.23
CA THR A 51 -3.29 2.93 -1.79
C THR A 51 -3.39 1.50 -2.33
N LEU A 52 -4.45 0.82 -1.98
CA LEU A 52 -4.66 -0.53 -2.49
C LEU A 52 -5.34 -0.44 -3.86
N LEU A 53 -4.76 -1.10 -4.83
CA LEU A 53 -5.28 -1.10 -6.19
C LEU A 53 -5.71 -2.50 -6.57
N HIS A 54 -6.78 -2.57 -7.36
CA HIS A 54 -7.22 -3.84 -7.94
C HIS A 54 -7.20 -3.58 -9.43
N GLY A 55 -6.15 -4.02 -10.08
CA GLY A 55 -5.90 -3.64 -11.46
C GLY A 55 -5.56 -2.18 -11.52
N GLU A 56 -6.38 -1.41 -12.20
CA GLU A 56 -6.15 0.02 -12.28
C GLU A 56 -7.11 0.78 -11.40
N ALA A 57 -7.97 0.11 -10.68
CA ALA A 57 -8.96 0.78 -9.86
C ALA A 57 -8.46 0.89 -8.42
N GLU A 58 -8.71 2.02 -7.80
CA GLU A 58 -8.34 2.19 -6.41
C GLU A 58 -9.42 1.56 -5.54
N VAL A 59 -9.05 0.63 -4.70
CA VAL A 59 -9.98 0.00 -3.79
C VAL A 59 -10.22 0.93 -2.61
N TYR A 60 -9.15 1.43 -2.03
CA TYR A 60 -9.24 2.45 -0.99
C TYR A 60 -7.87 3.08 -0.78
N GLY A 61 -7.86 4.19 -0.12
CA GLY A 61 -6.65 4.91 0.20
C GLY A 61 -6.67 6.30 -0.37
N PRO A 62 -5.60 7.04 -0.21
CA PRO A 62 -4.36 6.64 0.43
C PRO A 62 -4.53 6.51 1.94
N MET A 63 -3.80 5.55 2.51
CA MET A 63 -3.89 5.26 3.90
C MET A 63 -2.55 5.57 4.53
N SER A 64 -2.53 6.41 5.55
CA SER A 64 -1.28 6.82 6.19
C SER A 64 -0.67 5.65 6.93
N LEU A 65 0.66 5.55 6.89
CA LEU A 65 1.36 4.55 7.65
C LEU A 65 1.65 4.99 9.06
N HIS A 66 1.40 6.26 9.38
CA HIS A 66 1.65 6.73 10.72
C HIS A 66 0.47 6.35 11.61
N PRO A 67 0.72 5.90 12.81
CA PRO A 67 -0.38 5.56 13.70
C PRO A 67 -1.20 6.82 14.02
N ALA A 68 -2.44 6.61 14.31
CA ALA A 68 -3.27 7.73 14.64
C ALA A 68 -2.76 8.39 15.88
N GLU A 69 -2.55 9.69 15.82
CA GLU A 69 -1.99 10.27 16.87
C GLU A 69 -3.01 10.85 17.66
N GLU A 70 -3.16 10.52 18.85
CA GLU A 70 -4.07 10.99 19.55
C GLU A 70 -3.59 11.93 20.34
N THR A 71 -3.39 12.85 20.28
CA THR A 71 -2.79 13.69 21.18
C THR A 71 -3.60 14.67 21.65
#